data_1d9a8112abfac07995a64765797d44ce
#
_entry.id   1d9a8112abfac07995a64765797d44ce
#
_cell.length_a   1.000
_cell.length_b   1.000
_cell.length_c   1.000
_cell.angle_alpha   90.00
_cell.angle_beta   90.00
_cell.angle_gamma   90.00
#
_symmetry.space_group_name_H-M   'P 1'
#
loop_
_entity.id
_entity.type
_entity.pdbx_description
1 polymer ?
#
loop_
_entity_poly.entity_id
_entity_poly.type
_entity_poly.pdbx_seq_one_letter_code
_entity_poly.pdbx_strand_id
1 'polypeptide(L)'
;MFSIYHCRHLPIVALLLLLSALPPAAAAPAEPTLSIAEARTRPVGTKVTVEGVVSSPSGDFASSFSDEGFGLQDRSAGLYVSLKDNLKLAPPARVRVTGVIEDHTGLLALVPTNPADVIRLGPGRPIMPRAVKTADIGEATEGRIVRVAGKLSQAPESDGAYGFKFWVNDGSGAALIFVNTQTGITMGRLPSVGARVSVTGFSSQYDTHYEIDPRSPADIAIGK
;
A
#
# COMPACT_ATOMS: atom_id res chain seq x y z
N MET A 1 2.74 -45.35 90.30
CA MET A 1 2.12 -44.02 90.06
C MET A 1 2.30 -43.82 88.54
N PHE A 2 1.27 -44.24 87.78
CA PHE A 2 1.37 -44.25 86.30
C PHE A 2 0.59 -43.05 85.73
N SER A 3 1.25 -42.19 85.02
CA SER A 3 0.64 -41.07 84.32
C SER A 3 0.37 -41.47 82.85
N ILE A 4 -0.88 -41.40 82.44
CA ILE A 4 -1.34 -41.74 81.10
C ILE A 4 -1.43 -40.48 80.27
N TYR A 5 -0.59 -40.36 79.19
CA TYR A 5 -0.70 -39.27 78.22
C TYR A 5 -1.72 -39.63 77.16
N HIS A 6 -2.78 -38.78 77.09
CA HIS A 6 -3.77 -38.87 76.04
C HIS A 6 -3.25 -38.12 74.76
N CYS A 7 -3.03 -38.86 73.70
CA CYS A 7 -2.71 -38.32 72.38
C CYS A 7 -4.05 -37.95 71.71
N ARG A 8 -4.26 -36.64 71.47
CA ARG A 8 -5.38 -36.10 70.71
C ARG A 8 -5.03 -36.10 69.20
N HIS A 9 -5.74 -36.92 68.43
CA HIS A 9 -5.67 -36.92 66.97
C HIS A 9 -6.46 -35.72 66.42
N LEU A 10 -5.84 -34.75 65.71
CA LEU A 10 -6.50 -33.75 64.89
C LEU A 10 -6.81 -34.36 63.51
N PRO A 11 -8.01 -34.18 62.96
CA PRO A 11 -8.31 -34.59 61.60
C PRO A 11 -7.69 -33.58 60.60
N ILE A 12 -6.88 -34.07 59.66
CA ILE A 12 -6.41 -33.31 58.51
C ILE A 12 -7.57 -33.16 57.54
N VAL A 13 -8.09 -31.96 57.42
CA VAL A 13 -9.08 -31.60 56.36
C VAL A 13 -8.29 -31.33 55.06
N ALA A 14 -8.35 -32.28 54.16
CA ALA A 14 -7.77 -32.14 52.82
C ALA A 14 -8.68 -31.20 52.00
N LEU A 15 -8.22 -29.96 51.74
CA LEU A 15 -8.88 -28.97 50.86
C LEU A 15 -8.58 -29.35 49.41
N LEU A 16 -9.51 -30.00 48.70
CA LEU A 16 -9.44 -30.24 47.27
C LEU A 16 -9.66 -28.90 46.53
N LEU A 17 -8.59 -28.31 45.98
CA LEU A 17 -8.66 -27.21 45.03
C LEU A 17 -9.12 -27.77 43.66
N LEU A 18 -10.38 -27.56 43.31
CA LEU A 18 -10.87 -27.76 41.93
C LEU A 18 -10.30 -26.65 41.04
N LEU A 19 -9.26 -27.01 40.26
CA LEU A 19 -8.76 -26.19 39.16
C LEU A 19 -9.78 -26.26 38.00
N SER A 20 -10.69 -25.31 37.93
CA SER A 20 -11.57 -25.17 36.76
C SER A 20 -10.74 -24.68 35.56
N ALA A 21 -10.41 -25.57 34.62
CA ALA A 21 -9.83 -25.20 33.34
C ALA A 21 -10.85 -24.34 32.54
N LEU A 22 -10.53 -23.07 32.33
CA LEU A 22 -11.30 -22.23 31.39
C LEU A 22 -11.17 -22.87 29.98
N PRO A 23 -12.27 -22.99 29.24
CA PRO A 23 -12.20 -23.42 27.85
C PRO A 23 -11.34 -22.42 27.04
N PRO A 24 -10.55 -22.87 26.06
CA PRO A 24 -9.81 -21.96 25.20
C PRO A 24 -10.81 -21.03 24.49
N ALA A 25 -10.57 -19.73 24.55
CA ALA A 25 -11.37 -18.76 23.85
C ALA A 25 -11.40 -19.14 22.35
N ALA A 26 -12.59 -19.38 21.81
CA ALA A 26 -12.77 -19.63 20.40
C ALA A 26 -12.21 -18.42 19.63
N ALA A 27 -11.24 -18.66 18.73
CA ALA A 27 -10.72 -17.62 17.87
C ALA A 27 -11.90 -17.03 17.07
N ALA A 28 -12.05 -15.71 17.09
CA ALA A 28 -13.06 -15.03 16.28
C ALA A 28 -12.85 -15.45 14.80
N PRO A 29 -13.92 -15.67 14.03
CA PRO A 29 -13.79 -16.00 12.63
C PRO A 29 -12.97 -14.92 11.93
N ALA A 30 -11.96 -15.36 11.14
CA ALA A 30 -11.14 -14.43 10.40
C ALA A 30 -12.02 -13.62 9.42
N GLU A 31 -11.87 -12.30 9.43
CA GLU A 31 -12.55 -11.41 8.49
C GLU A 31 -12.34 -11.90 7.04
N PRO A 32 -13.37 -11.92 6.20
CA PRO A 32 -13.23 -12.37 4.83
C PRO A 32 -12.26 -11.48 4.05
N THR A 33 -11.37 -12.10 3.29
CA THR A 33 -10.49 -11.37 2.38
C THR A 33 -11.28 -10.90 1.16
N LEU A 34 -11.33 -9.59 0.94
CA LEU A 34 -11.99 -8.98 -0.22
C LEU A 34 -11.02 -8.87 -1.40
N SER A 35 -11.55 -8.79 -2.62
CA SER A 35 -10.79 -8.23 -3.74
C SER A 35 -10.55 -6.74 -3.52
N ILE A 36 -9.49 -6.19 -4.13
CA ILE A 36 -9.20 -4.75 -3.99
C ILE A 36 -10.35 -3.92 -4.59
N ALA A 37 -10.96 -4.36 -5.69
CA ALA A 37 -12.13 -3.67 -6.26
C ALA A 37 -13.30 -3.61 -5.28
N GLU A 38 -13.60 -4.70 -4.57
CA GLU A 38 -14.65 -4.70 -3.54
C GLU A 38 -14.28 -3.82 -2.35
N ALA A 39 -13.02 -3.84 -1.91
CA ALA A 39 -12.54 -2.98 -0.83
C ALA A 39 -12.71 -1.49 -1.18
N ARG A 40 -12.39 -1.10 -2.42
CA ARG A 40 -12.55 0.28 -2.92
C ARG A 40 -14.01 0.77 -2.92
N THR A 41 -14.99 -0.11 -2.92
CA THR A 41 -16.41 0.28 -2.85
C THR A 41 -16.92 0.44 -1.41
N ARG A 42 -16.10 0.14 -0.42
CA ARG A 42 -16.50 0.29 0.99
C ARG A 42 -16.45 1.74 1.42
N PRO A 43 -17.37 2.17 2.29
CA PRO A 43 -17.30 3.51 2.87
C PRO A 43 -15.97 3.77 3.59
N VAL A 44 -15.48 5.00 3.52
CA VAL A 44 -14.37 5.48 4.36
C VAL A 44 -14.67 5.17 5.83
N GLY A 45 -13.65 4.72 6.57
CA GLY A 45 -13.76 4.24 7.94
C GLY A 45 -14.05 2.73 8.05
N THR A 46 -14.28 2.01 6.94
CA THR A 46 -14.52 0.57 6.98
C THR A 46 -13.20 -0.19 7.10
N LYS A 47 -13.13 -1.12 8.08
CA LYS A 47 -12.02 -2.06 8.19
C LYS A 47 -12.20 -3.21 7.21
N VAL A 48 -11.15 -3.51 6.44
CA VAL A 48 -11.14 -4.58 5.43
C VAL A 48 -9.83 -5.35 5.45
N THR A 49 -9.85 -6.56 4.89
CA THR A 49 -8.65 -7.36 4.61
C THR A 49 -8.59 -7.63 3.12
N VAL A 50 -7.44 -7.35 2.50
CA VAL A 50 -7.18 -7.62 1.08
C VAL A 50 -5.89 -8.41 0.90
N GLU A 51 -5.76 -9.11 -0.24
CA GLU A 51 -4.49 -9.68 -0.70
C GLU A 51 -4.11 -9.10 -2.05
N GLY A 52 -2.82 -8.83 -2.21
CA GLY A 52 -2.30 -8.32 -3.48
C GLY A 52 -0.80 -8.52 -3.63
N VAL A 53 -0.30 -8.02 -4.73
CA VAL A 53 1.13 -7.94 -5.03
C VAL A 53 1.57 -6.49 -4.87
N VAL A 54 2.66 -6.29 -4.16
CA VAL A 54 3.31 -4.97 -4.04
C VAL A 54 3.63 -4.44 -5.42
N SER A 55 3.15 -3.25 -5.74
CA SER A 55 3.25 -2.63 -7.06
C SER A 55 4.25 -1.47 -7.13
N SER A 56 4.47 -0.79 -6.00
CA SER A 56 5.57 0.16 -5.78
C SER A 56 6.30 -0.19 -4.49
N PRO A 57 7.63 0.00 -4.39
CA PRO A 57 8.37 -0.22 -3.16
C PRO A 57 7.89 0.65 -1.99
N SER A 58 8.10 0.19 -0.75
CA SER A 58 7.88 0.99 0.44
C SER A 58 8.77 2.23 0.44
N GLY A 59 8.19 3.40 0.63
CA GLY A 59 8.88 4.68 0.77
C GLY A 59 9.24 5.38 -0.54
N ASP A 60 8.94 4.81 -1.72
CA ASP A 60 9.23 5.46 -3.01
C ASP A 60 8.48 6.79 -3.17
N PHE A 61 7.34 6.94 -2.50
CA PHE A 61 6.49 8.12 -2.57
C PHE A 61 6.45 8.94 -1.27
N ALA A 62 7.44 8.73 -0.38
CA ALA A 62 7.48 9.35 0.94
C ALA A 62 7.48 10.89 0.90
N SER A 63 7.99 11.52 -0.15
CA SER A 63 7.96 12.98 -0.28
C SER A 63 6.54 13.51 -0.51
N SER A 64 5.70 12.80 -1.30
CA SER A 64 4.34 13.24 -1.61
C SER A 64 3.33 12.84 -0.53
N PHE A 65 3.43 11.60 -0.06
CA PHE A 65 2.42 11.05 0.84
C PHE A 65 2.76 11.24 2.33
N SER A 66 3.97 11.74 2.62
CA SER A 66 4.46 11.96 4.00
C SER A 66 4.46 10.70 4.86
N ASP A 67 4.59 9.53 4.23
CA ASP A 67 4.66 8.22 4.86
C ASP A 67 5.61 7.28 4.09
N GLU A 68 5.78 6.05 4.57
CA GLU A 68 6.65 5.03 4.00
C GLU A 68 5.86 3.89 3.35
N GLY A 69 4.65 4.21 2.89
CA GLY A 69 3.70 3.28 2.30
C GLY A 69 4.15 2.66 0.98
N PHE A 70 3.26 1.91 0.37
CA PHE A 70 3.52 1.19 -0.88
C PHE A 70 2.25 0.98 -1.70
N GLY A 71 2.39 0.84 -3.01
CA GLY A 71 1.29 0.42 -3.87
C GLY A 71 1.01 -1.07 -3.74
N LEU A 72 -0.26 -1.46 -3.77
CA LEU A 72 -0.76 -2.83 -3.75
C LEU A 72 -1.74 -3.04 -4.89
N GLN A 73 -1.60 -4.14 -5.65
CA GLN A 73 -2.48 -4.44 -6.76
C GLN A 73 -2.84 -5.93 -6.80
N ASP A 74 -4.11 -6.22 -7.12
CA ASP A 74 -4.58 -7.54 -7.51
C ASP A 74 -5.07 -7.52 -8.98
N ARG A 75 -5.77 -8.57 -9.41
CA ARG A 75 -6.36 -8.61 -10.76
C ARG A 75 -7.51 -7.61 -10.93
N SER A 76 -8.21 -7.29 -9.87
CA SER A 76 -9.43 -6.49 -9.87
C SER A 76 -9.15 -4.99 -9.87
N ALA A 77 -8.21 -4.52 -9.01
CA ALA A 77 -7.90 -3.11 -8.83
C ALA A 77 -6.49 -2.89 -8.23
N GLY A 78 -6.15 -1.62 -7.96
CA GLY A 78 -5.01 -1.20 -7.18
C GLY A 78 -5.43 -0.30 -6.01
N LEU A 79 -4.53 -0.14 -5.04
CA LEU A 79 -4.75 0.63 -3.83
C LEU A 79 -3.40 1.07 -3.26
N TYR A 80 -3.35 2.23 -2.62
CA TYR A 80 -2.21 2.64 -1.81
C TYR A 80 -2.35 2.09 -0.38
N VAL A 81 -1.29 1.57 0.19
CA VAL A 81 -1.23 1.17 1.61
C VAL A 81 -0.38 2.19 2.33
N SER A 82 -1.01 2.99 3.19
CA SER A 82 -0.34 4.06 3.94
C SER A 82 0.18 3.55 5.27
N LEU A 83 1.47 3.75 5.53
CA LEU A 83 2.17 3.35 6.75
C LEU A 83 3.31 4.31 7.05
N LYS A 84 3.50 4.64 8.33
CA LYS A 84 4.66 5.44 8.78
C LYS A 84 5.96 4.64 8.77
N ASP A 85 5.87 3.33 8.97
CA ASP A 85 7.03 2.43 9.03
C ASP A 85 7.37 1.89 7.65
N ASN A 86 8.64 2.02 7.23
CA ASN A 86 9.12 1.40 6.00
C ASN A 86 9.30 -0.10 6.20
N LEU A 87 8.39 -0.90 5.65
CA LEU A 87 8.42 -2.35 5.76
C LEU A 87 9.44 -3.02 4.83
N LYS A 88 10.20 -2.26 4.05
CA LYS A 88 11.16 -2.78 3.05
C LYS A 88 10.51 -3.79 2.10
N LEU A 89 9.28 -3.50 1.71
CA LEU A 89 8.57 -4.25 0.69
C LEU A 89 8.98 -3.77 -0.70
N ALA A 90 9.08 -4.72 -1.63
CA ALA A 90 9.37 -4.41 -3.02
C ALA A 90 8.59 -5.36 -3.95
N PRO A 91 8.26 -4.94 -5.17
CA PRO A 91 7.69 -5.82 -6.19
C PRO A 91 8.63 -7.00 -6.50
N PRO A 92 8.12 -8.23 -6.72
CA PRO A 92 6.71 -8.62 -6.72
C PRO A 92 6.28 -9.34 -5.41
N ALA A 93 6.59 -8.83 -4.23
CA ALA A 93 6.17 -9.43 -2.97
C ALA A 93 4.63 -9.52 -2.89
N ARG A 94 4.09 -10.67 -2.47
CA ARG A 94 2.68 -10.84 -2.19
C ARG A 94 2.43 -10.65 -0.71
N VAL A 95 1.41 -9.86 -0.37
CA VAL A 95 1.06 -9.56 1.01
C VAL A 95 -0.45 -9.65 1.22
N ARG A 96 -0.84 -9.91 2.47
CA ARG A 96 -2.19 -9.69 3.00
C ARG A 96 -2.13 -8.46 3.89
N VAL A 97 -3.07 -7.55 3.72
CA VAL A 97 -3.14 -6.30 4.48
C VAL A 97 -4.52 -6.17 5.10
N THR A 98 -4.56 -5.93 6.40
CA THR A 98 -5.77 -5.55 7.14
C THR A 98 -5.64 -4.10 7.56
N GLY A 99 -6.63 -3.28 7.27
CA GLY A 99 -6.59 -1.85 7.59
C GLY A 99 -7.95 -1.18 7.43
N VAL A 100 -7.96 0.12 7.60
CA VAL A 100 -9.14 0.97 7.43
C VAL A 100 -9.05 1.69 6.09
N ILE A 101 -10.14 1.76 5.36
CA ILE A 101 -10.25 2.57 4.15
C ILE A 101 -10.31 4.04 4.55
N GLU A 102 -9.38 4.85 4.01
CA GLU A 102 -9.30 6.28 4.24
C GLU A 102 -9.16 7.03 2.91
N ASP A 103 -9.54 8.30 2.91
CA ASP A 103 -9.29 9.24 1.82
C ASP A 103 -8.11 10.13 2.20
N HIS A 104 -7.03 10.02 1.46
CA HIS A 104 -5.82 10.83 1.62
C HIS A 104 -5.78 11.91 0.53
N THR A 105 -6.55 12.97 0.73
CA THR A 105 -6.62 14.11 -0.21
C THR A 105 -6.97 13.65 -1.63
N GLY A 106 -8.04 12.83 -1.74
CA GLY A 106 -8.53 12.25 -2.98
C GLY A 106 -8.04 10.83 -3.26
N LEU A 107 -6.82 10.47 -2.86
CA LEU A 107 -6.29 9.11 -3.03
C LEU A 107 -6.91 8.16 -2.02
N LEU A 108 -7.59 7.11 -2.50
CA LEU A 108 -8.10 6.07 -1.63
C LEU A 108 -6.97 5.19 -1.10
N ALA A 109 -6.84 5.14 0.22
CA ALA A 109 -5.78 4.39 0.91
C ALA A 109 -6.33 3.33 1.85
N LEU A 110 -5.56 2.26 2.05
CA LEU A 110 -5.75 1.28 3.11
C LEU A 110 -4.73 1.55 4.21
N VAL A 111 -5.20 1.85 5.42
CA VAL A 111 -4.37 2.26 6.55
C VAL A 111 -4.34 1.16 7.62
N PRO A 112 -3.29 0.34 7.67
CA PRO A 112 -3.08 -0.62 8.75
C PRO A 112 -2.89 0.08 10.10
N THR A 113 -3.43 -0.49 11.16
CA THR A 113 -3.24 0.06 12.52
C THR A 113 -1.82 -0.19 13.03
N ASN A 114 -1.22 -1.32 12.63
CA ASN A 114 0.12 -1.73 13.02
C ASN A 114 0.88 -2.34 11.83
N PRO A 115 2.21 -2.29 11.82
CA PRO A 115 3.02 -3.00 10.84
C PRO A 115 2.72 -4.52 10.74
N ALA A 116 2.31 -5.14 11.85
CA ALA A 116 1.95 -6.55 11.91
C ALA A 116 0.65 -6.91 11.15
N ASP A 117 -0.18 -5.91 10.82
CA ASP A 117 -1.36 -6.09 9.97
C ASP A 117 -1.00 -6.30 8.48
N VAL A 118 0.28 -6.17 8.14
CA VAL A 118 0.83 -6.49 6.81
C VAL A 118 1.59 -7.80 6.87
N ILE A 119 0.99 -8.87 6.37
CA ILE A 119 1.54 -10.23 6.41
C ILE A 119 2.16 -10.58 5.06
N ARG A 120 3.46 -10.94 5.04
CA ARG A 120 4.14 -11.42 3.84
C ARG A 120 3.68 -12.83 3.50
N LEU A 121 3.25 -13.05 2.25
CA LEU A 121 2.77 -14.34 1.74
C LEU A 121 3.79 -15.00 0.78
N GLY A 122 4.95 -14.37 0.58
CA GLY A 122 5.99 -14.86 -0.33
C GLY A 122 6.03 -14.09 -1.66
N PRO A 123 6.63 -14.66 -2.72
CA PRO A 123 6.70 -14.02 -4.03
C PRO A 123 5.34 -14.03 -4.74
N GLY A 124 5.03 -12.93 -5.42
CA GLY A 124 3.89 -12.81 -6.31
C GLY A 124 4.29 -12.92 -7.78
N ARG A 125 3.32 -12.78 -8.69
CA ARG A 125 3.59 -12.60 -10.12
C ARG A 125 3.86 -11.12 -10.40
N PRO A 126 4.88 -10.78 -11.21
CA PRO A 126 5.12 -9.40 -11.61
C PRO A 126 3.87 -8.76 -12.22
N ILE A 127 3.61 -7.52 -11.82
CA ILE A 127 2.51 -6.73 -12.36
C ILE A 127 2.92 -6.21 -13.74
N MET A 128 2.10 -6.50 -14.74
CA MET A 128 2.28 -5.95 -16.08
C MET A 128 1.57 -4.59 -16.15
N PRO A 129 2.27 -3.50 -16.49
CA PRO A 129 1.67 -2.18 -16.62
C PRO A 129 0.56 -2.19 -17.66
N ARG A 130 -0.59 -1.61 -17.32
CA ARG A 130 -1.69 -1.42 -18.28
C ARG A 130 -1.37 -0.22 -19.17
N ALA A 131 -1.30 -0.45 -20.49
CA ALA A 131 -1.19 0.66 -21.44
C ALA A 131 -2.53 1.38 -21.54
N VAL A 132 -2.52 2.71 -21.38
CA VAL A 132 -3.70 3.58 -21.43
C VAL A 132 -3.36 4.88 -22.18
N LYS A 133 -4.37 5.59 -22.65
CA LYS A 133 -4.19 6.94 -23.19
C LYS A 133 -3.91 7.92 -22.06
N THR A 134 -3.25 9.03 -22.41
CA THR A 134 -2.97 10.08 -21.42
C THR A 134 -4.22 10.72 -20.85
N ALA A 135 -5.31 10.81 -21.62
CA ALA A 135 -6.61 11.30 -21.13
C ALA A 135 -7.39 10.29 -20.25
N ASP A 136 -6.98 9.01 -20.21
CA ASP A 136 -7.68 7.98 -19.45
C ASP A 136 -7.16 7.87 -18.00
N ILE A 137 -6.17 8.69 -17.62
CA ILE A 137 -5.67 8.76 -16.23
C ILE A 137 -6.74 9.41 -15.37
N GLY A 138 -7.21 8.67 -14.36
CA GLY A 138 -8.35 9.07 -13.55
C GLY A 138 -8.76 7.94 -12.60
N GLU A 139 -9.93 8.06 -11.98
CA GLU A 139 -10.48 7.10 -10.99
C GLU A 139 -10.40 5.63 -11.44
N ALA A 140 -10.67 5.35 -12.72
CA ALA A 140 -10.63 3.99 -13.26
C ALA A 140 -9.22 3.37 -13.32
N THR A 141 -8.18 4.20 -13.18
CA THR A 141 -6.77 3.78 -13.19
C THR A 141 -6.11 3.92 -11.83
N GLU A 142 -6.72 4.66 -10.90
CA GLU A 142 -6.16 4.93 -9.58
C GLU A 142 -5.73 3.65 -8.85
N GLY A 143 -4.58 3.71 -8.20
CA GLY A 143 -3.95 2.60 -7.48
C GLY A 143 -3.26 1.57 -8.38
N ARG A 144 -3.41 1.64 -9.71
CA ARG A 144 -2.81 0.67 -10.66
C ARG A 144 -1.47 1.12 -11.19
N ILE A 145 -0.67 0.15 -11.62
CA ILE A 145 0.49 0.44 -12.46
C ILE A 145 0.01 0.58 -13.91
N VAL A 146 0.22 1.78 -14.44
CA VAL A 146 -0.15 2.15 -15.80
C VAL A 146 1.08 2.49 -16.64
N ARG A 147 0.90 2.51 -17.96
CA ARG A 147 1.89 3.05 -18.90
C ARG A 147 1.20 3.97 -19.89
N VAL A 148 1.72 5.17 -20.02
CA VAL A 148 1.38 6.12 -21.09
C VAL A 148 2.56 6.33 -22.02
N ALA A 149 2.29 6.73 -23.26
CA ALA A 149 3.32 7.12 -24.23
C ALA A 149 2.83 8.30 -25.05
N GLY A 150 3.66 9.32 -25.19
CA GLY A 150 3.29 10.54 -25.89
C GLY A 150 4.48 11.45 -26.09
N LYS A 151 4.23 12.75 -26.23
CA LYS A 151 5.27 13.78 -26.29
C LYS A 151 5.33 14.49 -24.94
N LEU A 152 6.54 14.84 -24.50
CA LEU A 152 6.72 15.81 -23.42
C LEU A 152 6.09 17.14 -23.88
N SER A 153 4.99 17.54 -23.27
CA SER A 153 4.18 18.66 -23.78
C SER A 153 4.62 20.02 -23.27
N GLN A 154 5.32 20.07 -22.13
CA GLN A 154 5.87 21.31 -21.57
C GLN A 154 7.12 21.01 -20.72
N ALA A 155 7.89 22.05 -20.42
CA ALA A 155 9.10 21.92 -19.60
C ALA A 155 8.77 21.39 -18.21
N PRO A 156 9.66 20.56 -17.61
CA PRO A 156 9.48 20.12 -16.24
C PRO A 156 9.49 21.29 -15.25
N GLU A 157 8.70 21.18 -14.20
CA GLU A 157 8.57 22.15 -13.12
C GLU A 157 9.00 21.57 -11.80
N SER A 158 9.86 22.29 -11.06
CA SER A 158 10.23 21.87 -9.69
C SER A 158 9.06 22.01 -8.74
N ASP A 159 8.90 21.03 -7.85
CA ASP A 159 7.95 21.06 -6.73
C ASP A 159 8.70 21.11 -5.38
N GLY A 160 9.85 21.76 -5.37
CA GLY A 160 10.65 21.98 -4.19
C GLY A 160 11.20 20.68 -3.57
N ALA A 161 10.92 20.47 -2.28
CA ALA A 161 11.38 19.31 -1.54
C ALA A 161 10.65 18.00 -1.92
N TYR A 162 9.49 18.10 -2.55
CA TYR A 162 8.66 16.95 -2.89
C TYR A 162 9.13 16.25 -4.16
N GLY A 163 9.66 17.00 -5.13
CA GLY A 163 10.13 16.44 -6.38
C GLY A 163 9.99 17.40 -7.56
N PHE A 164 9.51 16.89 -8.67
CA PHE A 164 9.20 17.69 -9.84
C PHE A 164 8.08 17.04 -10.66
N LYS A 165 7.44 17.83 -11.51
CA LYS A 165 6.35 17.39 -12.39
C LYS A 165 6.60 17.74 -13.83
N PHE A 166 6.03 16.94 -14.74
CA PHE A 166 6.02 17.18 -16.18
C PHE A 166 4.78 16.54 -16.79
N TRP A 167 4.50 16.86 -18.05
CA TRP A 167 3.28 16.39 -18.71
C TRP A 167 3.60 15.63 -19.99
N VAL A 168 2.90 14.52 -20.18
CA VAL A 168 2.95 13.69 -21.38
C VAL A 168 1.61 13.75 -22.09
N ASN A 169 1.62 13.95 -23.41
CA ASN A 169 0.41 14.03 -24.21
C ASN A 169 0.55 13.17 -25.47
N ASP A 170 -0.40 12.25 -25.66
CA ASP A 170 -0.50 11.39 -26.86
C ASP A 170 -1.44 11.96 -27.91
N GLY A 171 -2.04 13.12 -27.68
CA GLY A 171 -3.05 13.77 -28.50
C GLY A 171 -4.47 13.66 -27.95
N SER A 172 -4.72 12.82 -26.91
CA SER A 172 -6.03 12.70 -26.29
C SER A 172 -6.27 13.67 -25.13
N GLY A 173 -5.21 14.18 -24.53
CA GLY A 173 -5.17 15.05 -23.35
C GLY A 173 -3.83 14.88 -22.65
N ALA A 174 -3.44 15.82 -21.80
CA ALA A 174 -2.17 15.73 -21.06
C ALA A 174 -2.34 14.94 -19.76
N ALA A 175 -1.46 13.99 -19.49
CA ALA A 175 -1.31 13.34 -18.19
C ALA A 175 -0.20 14.03 -17.40
N LEU A 176 -0.46 14.34 -16.13
CA LEU A 176 0.55 14.80 -15.17
C LEU A 176 1.40 13.61 -14.74
N ILE A 177 2.70 13.80 -14.70
CA ILE A 177 3.68 12.86 -14.13
C ILE A 177 4.33 13.56 -12.96
N PHE A 178 4.18 13.00 -11.77
CA PHE A 178 4.82 13.50 -10.57
C PHE A 178 5.99 12.60 -10.18
N VAL A 179 7.17 13.16 -10.04
CA VAL A 179 8.40 12.43 -9.74
C VAL A 179 8.84 12.74 -8.32
N ASN A 180 8.63 11.77 -7.45
CA ASN A 180 9.07 11.85 -6.06
C ASN A 180 10.59 11.84 -5.92
N THR A 181 11.13 12.59 -4.95
CA THR A 181 12.58 12.70 -4.72
C THR A 181 13.25 11.35 -4.40
N GLN A 182 12.52 10.41 -3.77
CA GLN A 182 13.03 9.09 -3.36
C GLN A 182 13.32 8.16 -4.54
N THR A 183 12.75 8.43 -5.73
CA THR A 183 12.85 7.53 -6.90
C THR A 183 14.22 7.56 -7.58
N GLY A 184 15.07 8.54 -7.26
CA GLY A 184 16.36 8.75 -7.91
C GLY A 184 16.27 9.25 -9.37
N ILE A 185 15.09 9.61 -9.84
CA ILE A 185 14.87 10.23 -11.13
C ILE A 185 15.27 11.70 -11.04
N THR A 186 16.03 12.20 -11.99
CA THR A 186 16.45 13.60 -12.03
C THR A 186 15.85 14.33 -13.23
N MET A 187 15.48 15.58 -13.03
CA MET A 187 14.91 16.42 -14.08
C MET A 187 15.82 16.52 -15.32
N GLY A 188 17.13 16.57 -15.12
CA GLY A 188 18.12 16.64 -16.21
C GLY A 188 18.20 15.41 -17.13
N ARG A 189 17.54 14.31 -16.77
CA ARG A 189 17.41 13.11 -17.62
C ARG A 189 16.24 13.18 -18.60
N LEU A 190 15.34 14.13 -18.43
CA LEU A 190 14.22 14.29 -19.35
C LEU A 190 14.69 14.90 -20.68
N PRO A 191 14.08 14.49 -21.79
CA PRO A 191 14.41 15.06 -23.11
C PRO A 191 13.79 16.46 -23.26
N SER A 192 14.09 17.11 -24.37
CA SER A 192 13.47 18.39 -24.71
C SER A 192 11.96 18.26 -24.94
N VAL A 193 11.23 19.35 -24.74
CA VAL A 193 9.81 19.46 -25.09
C VAL A 193 9.58 19.04 -26.54
N GLY A 194 8.54 18.28 -26.79
CA GLY A 194 8.20 17.70 -28.08
C GLY A 194 8.79 16.31 -28.35
N ALA A 195 9.79 15.88 -27.58
CA ALA A 195 10.36 14.54 -27.72
C ALA A 195 9.38 13.45 -27.22
N ARG A 196 9.49 12.26 -27.82
CA ARG A 196 8.69 11.10 -27.41
C ARG A 196 9.18 10.50 -26.10
N VAL A 197 8.25 10.23 -25.20
CA VAL A 197 8.52 9.55 -23.92
C VAL A 197 7.47 8.49 -23.67
N SER A 198 7.84 7.45 -22.95
CA SER A 198 6.91 6.49 -22.35
C SER A 198 7.16 6.46 -20.85
N VAL A 199 6.10 6.60 -20.07
CA VAL A 199 6.17 6.61 -18.60
C VAL A 199 5.33 5.47 -18.07
N THR A 200 5.92 4.68 -17.18
CA THR A 200 5.25 3.68 -16.37
C THR A 200 5.22 4.20 -14.93
N GLY A 201 4.15 3.97 -14.19
CA GLY A 201 4.08 4.40 -12.79
C GLY A 201 2.79 3.99 -12.10
N PHE A 202 2.73 4.31 -10.83
CA PHE A 202 1.53 4.18 -10.02
C PHE A 202 0.58 5.33 -10.38
N SER A 203 -0.68 5.02 -10.69
CA SER A 203 -1.70 6.05 -10.94
C SER A 203 -2.25 6.53 -9.62
N SER A 204 -2.06 7.78 -9.32
CA SER A 204 -2.39 8.44 -8.06
C SER A 204 -3.40 9.57 -8.25
N GLN A 205 -3.88 10.08 -7.12
CA GLN A 205 -4.66 11.31 -7.06
C GLN A 205 -4.12 12.20 -5.94
N TYR A 206 -4.08 13.49 -6.21
CA TYR A 206 -3.87 14.51 -5.20
C TYR A 206 -4.88 15.64 -5.40
N ASP A 207 -5.70 15.89 -4.37
CA ASP A 207 -6.83 16.82 -4.43
C ASP A 207 -7.75 16.51 -5.63
N THR A 208 -7.83 17.39 -6.59
CA THR A 208 -8.74 17.29 -7.74
C THR A 208 -8.06 16.77 -9.01
N HIS A 209 -6.78 16.45 -8.99
CA HIS A 209 -6.07 16.00 -10.18
C HIS A 209 -5.47 14.59 -10.00
N TYR A 210 -5.45 13.87 -11.12
CA TYR A 210 -4.81 12.56 -11.21
C TYR A 210 -3.42 12.69 -11.82
N GLU A 211 -2.51 11.81 -11.39
CA GLU A 211 -1.12 11.82 -11.81
C GLU A 211 -0.57 10.39 -11.94
N ILE A 212 0.62 10.27 -12.50
CA ILE A 212 1.36 9.02 -12.56
C ILE A 212 2.69 9.23 -11.83
N ASP A 213 2.96 8.37 -10.84
CA ASP A 213 4.18 8.37 -10.05
C ASP A 213 5.14 7.28 -10.55
N PRO A 214 6.19 7.60 -11.34
CA PRO A 214 7.23 6.65 -11.69
C PRO A 214 8.01 6.24 -10.44
N ARG A 215 8.40 4.96 -10.36
CA ARG A 215 9.04 4.35 -9.18
C ARG A 215 10.57 4.35 -9.25
N SER A 216 11.10 4.45 -10.45
CA SER A 216 12.55 4.42 -10.70
C SER A 216 12.89 5.01 -12.06
N PRO A 217 14.18 5.30 -12.33
CA PRO A 217 14.61 5.76 -13.66
C PRO A 217 14.25 4.82 -14.82
N ALA A 218 14.05 3.52 -14.55
CA ALA A 218 13.65 2.53 -15.57
C ALA A 218 12.20 2.71 -16.03
N ASP A 219 11.38 3.40 -15.26
CA ASP A 219 9.98 3.67 -15.59
C ASP A 219 9.81 4.78 -16.63
N ILE A 220 10.88 5.52 -16.98
CA ILE A 220 10.86 6.56 -18.00
C ILE A 220 11.75 6.12 -19.17
N ALA A 221 11.14 5.84 -20.32
CA ALA A 221 11.82 5.51 -21.55
C ALA A 221 11.72 6.68 -22.54
N ILE A 222 12.87 7.12 -23.08
CA ILE A 222 12.95 8.18 -24.09
C ILE A 222 12.94 7.51 -25.46
N GLY A 223 11.96 7.88 -26.30
CA GLY A 223 11.88 7.41 -27.67
C GLY A 223 13.00 8.00 -28.54
N LYS A 224 13.48 7.18 -29.49
CA LYS A 224 14.38 7.63 -30.55
C LYS A 224 13.63 8.41 -31.61
#